data_2deea7a3d8a46241ca5a593ab113be2b
#
_entry.id   2deea7a3d8a46241ca5a593ab113be2b
#
_cell.length_a   1.000
_cell.length_b   1.000
_cell.length_c   1.000
_cell.angle_alpha   90.00
_cell.angle_beta   90.00
_cell.angle_gamma   90.00
#
_symmetry.space_group_name_H-M   'P 1'
#
loop_
_entity.id
_entity.type
_entity.pdbx_description
1 polymer ?
#
loop_
_entity_poly.entity_id
_entity_poly.type
_entity_poly.pdbx_seq_one_letter_code
_entity_poly.pdbx_strand_id
1 'polypeptide(L)'
;MTHEVLDQVISTQTLLDRRAAAARRRPEPPTHERTITMKNAWKGQPVLPRGRAVVGIDIGKRKHAATALSPHGEVIAQLASFPNTRPGVDRLEKEVLRKAGGSGKVLVGMEATGHYWMCLYHELSRRGYACVVLNPLQTNARSSAHIRKTRNDKIDSETIARLILSGEARATRVPNPNITELRLLVRHRRRLLRAAGGMERYAHTLVDRIFPEYADVFCKPFLPSSQQLIRQIGIAPDKLARNADQVRDLLRRAGRGRIANETIEQLLQAARESIGTRQAEEAIERQLGSIFDYLETVRRQIADIEEQLDQRALKLDSPLYSLGLTSPMVAAIHAESDPIGDFATPEQYVAYTGLDPSMHDSGDTIQRRGKISKRGSPLLRHTLYLAAFVVCRRHDYFTRVHRKQLARGRKHRHALVVVAHRLARVIWRLLTDGRPFHKRPPKTVLPPNKPHPSLAPNTTKKVAKARA
;
A
#
# COMPACT_ATOMS: atom_id res chain seq x y z
N MET A 1 7.78 -10.16 15.02
CA MET A 1 8.35 -9.32 13.92
C MET A 1 9.84 -9.56 13.98
N THR A 2 10.26 -10.49 13.17
CA THR A 2 11.57 -11.11 13.20
C THR A 2 12.68 -10.14 12.75
N HIS A 3 13.85 -10.32 13.37
CA HIS A 3 15.11 -9.64 13.05
C HIS A 3 15.48 -9.71 11.55
N GLU A 4 14.94 -10.66 10.79
CA GLU A 4 15.19 -10.81 9.34
C GLU A 4 14.76 -9.62 8.50
N VAL A 5 13.67 -8.96 8.84
CA VAL A 5 13.28 -7.70 8.17
C VAL A 5 14.30 -6.59 8.44
N LEU A 6 14.99 -6.69 9.57
CA LEU A 6 16.06 -5.77 9.97
C LEU A 6 17.37 -6.04 9.23
N ASP A 7 17.76 -7.31 9.08
CA ASP A 7 19.01 -7.69 8.40
C ASP A 7 18.93 -7.47 6.89
N GLN A 8 17.75 -7.63 6.27
CA GLN A 8 17.53 -7.23 4.87
C GLN A 8 17.66 -5.72 4.65
N VAL A 9 17.27 -4.91 5.64
CA VAL A 9 17.47 -3.45 5.62
C VAL A 9 18.96 -3.09 5.79
N ILE A 10 19.74 -3.91 6.49
CA ILE A 10 21.17 -3.67 6.78
C ILE A 10 22.08 -4.15 5.63
N SER A 11 21.74 -5.27 4.96
CA SER A 11 22.56 -5.79 3.84
C SER A 11 22.54 -4.88 2.60
N THR A 12 21.48 -4.12 2.43
CA THR A 12 21.36 -3.10 1.37
C THR A 12 22.23 -1.84 1.61
N GLN A 13 22.77 -1.70 2.81
CA GLN A 13 23.57 -0.53 3.22
C GLN A 13 24.89 -0.42 2.44
N THR A 14 25.57 -1.54 2.25
CA THR A 14 26.86 -1.59 1.53
C THR A 14 26.73 -1.28 0.04
N LEU A 15 25.54 -1.49 -0.54
CA LEU A 15 25.22 -1.15 -1.93
C LEU A 15 24.87 0.34 -2.08
N LEU A 16 24.24 0.96 -1.10
CA LEU A 16 23.86 2.38 -1.14
C LEU A 16 25.07 3.31 -1.02
N ASP A 17 26.05 2.96 -0.20
CA ASP A 17 27.28 3.77 -0.04
C ASP A 17 28.17 3.72 -1.28
N ARG A 18 28.20 2.61 -2.02
CA ARG A 18 28.87 2.51 -3.33
C ARG A 18 28.12 3.29 -4.44
N ARG A 19 26.81 3.46 -4.35
CA ARG A 19 25.97 4.15 -5.35
C ARG A 19 25.89 5.66 -5.14
N ALA A 20 26.03 6.17 -3.93
CA ALA A 20 26.12 7.61 -3.66
C ALA A 20 27.33 8.29 -4.35
N ALA A 21 28.39 7.52 -4.62
CA ALA A 21 29.56 7.99 -5.35
C ALA A 21 29.34 8.07 -6.89
N ALA A 22 28.44 7.27 -7.45
CA ALA A 22 28.17 7.21 -8.89
C ALA A 22 27.15 8.27 -9.38
N ALA A 23 26.35 8.86 -8.50
CA ALA A 23 25.27 9.79 -8.83
C ALA A 23 25.71 11.25 -9.13
N ARG A 24 27.01 11.53 -9.20
CA ARG A 24 27.55 12.90 -9.42
C ARG A 24 27.68 13.33 -10.88
N ARG A 25 27.27 12.53 -11.86
CA ARG A 25 27.24 12.95 -13.28
C ARG A 25 25.80 13.07 -13.75
N ARG A 26 25.35 14.33 -13.96
CA ARG A 26 24.04 14.67 -14.52
C ARG A 26 24.04 14.47 -16.04
N PRO A 27 23.05 13.78 -16.63
CA PRO A 27 22.62 14.01 -18.01
C PRO A 27 21.52 15.06 -18.06
N GLU A 28 21.50 15.87 -19.12
CA GLU A 28 20.48 16.88 -19.37
C GLU A 28 19.09 16.25 -19.61
N PRO A 29 17.99 16.97 -19.27
CA PRO A 29 16.64 16.44 -19.39
C PRO A 29 16.18 16.42 -20.86
N PRO A 30 15.48 15.39 -21.31
CA PRO A 30 14.89 15.34 -22.65
C PRO A 30 13.73 16.33 -22.79
N THR A 31 13.66 16.95 -23.97
CA THR A 31 12.61 17.88 -24.41
C THR A 31 11.23 17.24 -24.36
N HIS A 32 10.31 17.86 -23.65
CA HIS A 32 8.92 17.42 -23.51
C HIS A 32 8.09 17.69 -24.75
N GLU A 33 7.61 16.65 -25.39
CA GLU A 33 6.42 16.70 -26.23
C GLU A 33 5.19 17.09 -25.41
N ARG A 34 4.45 18.08 -25.91
CA ARG A 34 3.25 18.61 -25.25
C ARG A 34 2.10 17.59 -25.35
N THR A 35 1.99 16.72 -24.40
CA THR A 35 0.75 15.99 -24.12
C THR A 35 -0.24 16.98 -23.49
N ILE A 36 -1.40 17.16 -24.10
CA ILE A 36 -2.48 18.00 -23.58
C ILE A 36 -2.90 17.44 -22.23
N THR A 37 -2.39 18.03 -21.18
CA THR A 37 -2.64 17.62 -19.80
C THR A 37 -4.01 18.18 -19.38
N MET A 38 -4.99 17.30 -19.18
CA MET A 38 -6.18 17.55 -18.35
C MET A 38 -5.75 17.74 -16.88
N LYS A 39 -5.00 18.79 -16.58
CA LYS A 39 -4.33 18.99 -15.27
C LYS A 39 -5.26 19.32 -14.10
N ASN A 40 -6.56 19.57 -14.29
CA ASN A 40 -7.39 20.16 -13.23
C ASN A 40 -8.71 19.45 -12.88
N ALA A 41 -9.06 18.30 -13.49
CA ALA A 41 -10.36 17.66 -13.27
C ALA A 41 -10.42 16.66 -12.09
N TRP A 42 -9.29 16.31 -11.46
CA TRP A 42 -9.20 15.08 -10.66
C TRP A 42 -8.95 15.26 -9.17
N LYS A 43 -9.00 16.49 -8.63
CA LYS A 43 -8.80 16.76 -7.19
C LYS A 43 -10.01 16.37 -6.32
N GLY A 44 -10.57 15.18 -6.50
CA GLY A 44 -11.75 14.73 -5.74
C GLY A 44 -12.96 15.65 -5.91
N GLN A 45 -12.98 16.46 -6.97
CA GLN A 45 -14.09 17.35 -7.32
C GLN A 45 -15.23 16.56 -7.95
N PRO A 46 -16.47 17.00 -7.78
CA PRO A 46 -17.62 16.40 -8.42
C PRO A 46 -17.42 16.29 -9.93
N VAL A 47 -17.83 15.17 -10.49
CA VAL A 47 -17.84 14.96 -11.95
C VAL A 47 -19.02 15.72 -12.53
N LEU A 48 -18.74 16.81 -13.25
CA LEU A 48 -19.78 17.61 -13.88
C LEU A 48 -19.93 17.22 -15.36
N PRO A 49 -21.11 16.78 -15.80
CA PRO A 49 -21.35 16.39 -17.19
C PRO A 49 -21.23 17.56 -18.19
N ARG A 50 -21.42 18.81 -17.74
CA ARG A 50 -21.31 20.04 -18.58
C ARG A 50 -22.12 19.97 -19.86
N GLY A 51 -23.40 19.60 -19.77
CA GLY A 51 -24.31 19.49 -20.91
C GLY A 51 -24.09 18.26 -21.80
N ARG A 52 -23.19 17.34 -21.44
CA ARG A 52 -23.01 16.07 -22.16
C ARG A 52 -24.02 15.03 -21.72
N ALA A 53 -24.37 14.13 -22.64
CA ALA A 53 -25.07 12.91 -22.30
C ALA A 53 -24.15 12.04 -21.39
N VAL A 54 -24.75 11.30 -20.49
CA VAL A 54 -24.02 10.43 -19.53
C VAL A 54 -24.37 8.97 -19.79
N VAL A 55 -23.36 8.13 -19.95
CA VAL A 55 -23.52 6.68 -20.06
C VAL A 55 -22.97 6.04 -18.82
N GLY A 56 -23.84 5.40 -18.05
CA GLY A 56 -23.44 4.55 -16.92
C GLY A 56 -23.27 3.11 -17.39
N ILE A 57 -22.18 2.49 -16.96
CA ILE A 57 -21.88 1.08 -17.25
C ILE A 57 -21.75 0.31 -15.95
N ASP A 58 -22.60 -0.68 -15.77
CA ASP A 58 -22.44 -1.68 -14.73
C ASP A 58 -21.45 -2.75 -15.19
N ILE A 59 -20.45 -3.01 -14.36
CA ILE A 59 -19.29 -3.85 -14.67
C ILE A 59 -19.43 -5.23 -14.07
N GLY A 60 -19.69 -6.22 -14.91
CA GLY A 60 -19.59 -7.63 -14.54
C GLY A 60 -18.31 -8.30 -15.03
N LYS A 61 -18.06 -9.50 -14.59
CA LYS A 61 -16.86 -10.29 -14.96
C LYS A 61 -16.82 -10.63 -16.46
N ARG A 62 -17.94 -11.02 -17.04
CA ARG A 62 -18.05 -11.49 -18.43
C ARG A 62 -18.94 -10.62 -19.30
N LYS A 63 -19.93 -9.98 -18.70
CA LYS A 63 -20.92 -9.15 -19.36
C LYS A 63 -21.07 -7.86 -18.58
N HIS A 64 -21.40 -6.81 -19.28
CA HIS A 64 -21.66 -5.48 -18.76
C HIS A 64 -23.05 -5.02 -19.23
N ALA A 65 -23.67 -4.07 -18.52
CA ALA A 65 -24.88 -3.39 -18.93
C ALA A 65 -24.61 -1.89 -19.06
N ALA A 66 -25.32 -1.20 -19.96
CA ALA A 66 -25.12 0.23 -20.18
C ALA A 66 -26.46 0.95 -20.34
N THR A 67 -26.57 2.14 -19.74
CA THR A 67 -27.69 3.06 -19.90
C THR A 67 -27.17 4.45 -20.23
N ALA A 68 -27.69 5.04 -21.29
CA ALA A 68 -27.41 6.43 -21.68
C ALA A 68 -28.57 7.34 -21.25
N LEU A 69 -28.22 8.44 -20.59
CA LEU A 69 -29.15 9.50 -20.22
C LEU A 69 -28.84 10.81 -20.99
N SER A 70 -29.89 11.53 -21.37
CA SER A 70 -29.75 12.89 -21.86
C SER A 70 -29.25 13.83 -20.75
N PRO A 71 -28.79 15.05 -21.07
CA PRO A 71 -28.49 16.08 -20.08
C PRO A 71 -29.65 16.39 -19.13
N HIS A 72 -30.87 16.08 -19.53
CA HIS A 72 -32.11 16.31 -18.78
C HIS A 72 -32.56 15.08 -17.96
N GLY A 73 -31.83 13.96 -18.07
CA GLY A 73 -32.10 12.74 -17.31
C GLY A 73 -33.03 11.73 -17.99
N GLU A 74 -33.38 11.95 -19.26
CA GLU A 74 -34.20 11.05 -20.07
C GLU A 74 -33.33 9.89 -20.60
N VAL A 75 -33.90 8.69 -20.69
CA VAL A 75 -33.21 7.54 -21.25
C VAL A 75 -33.15 7.61 -22.75
N ILE A 76 -31.95 7.79 -23.31
CA ILE A 76 -31.69 7.81 -24.76
C ILE A 76 -31.58 6.40 -25.33
N ALA A 77 -30.83 5.54 -24.66
CA ALA A 77 -30.55 4.19 -25.11
C ALA A 77 -30.17 3.27 -23.90
N GLN A 78 -30.51 2.01 -24.04
CA GLN A 78 -30.12 0.98 -23.08
C GLN A 78 -29.61 -0.26 -23.79
N LEU A 79 -28.58 -0.89 -23.20
CA LEU A 79 -28.06 -2.16 -23.62
C LEU A 79 -28.00 -3.07 -22.38
N ALA A 80 -28.96 -3.99 -22.30
CA ALA A 80 -29.15 -4.82 -21.12
C ALA A 80 -27.96 -5.74 -20.81
N SER A 81 -27.24 -6.13 -21.88
CA SER A 81 -26.06 -6.96 -21.74
C SER A 81 -25.16 -6.89 -22.97
N PHE A 82 -23.85 -6.75 -22.77
CA PHE A 82 -22.83 -6.93 -23.80
C PHE A 82 -21.59 -7.62 -23.22
N PRO A 83 -20.92 -8.50 -24.00
CA PRO A 83 -19.74 -9.21 -23.50
C PRO A 83 -18.51 -8.30 -23.39
N ASN A 84 -17.60 -8.64 -22.48
CA ASN A 84 -16.29 -7.97 -22.32
C ASN A 84 -15.32 -8.41 -23.43
N THR A 85 -15.66 -8.10 -24.67
CA THR A 85 -14.91 -8.45 -25.89
C THR A 85 -14.95 -7.28 -26.86
N ARG A 86 -14.05 -7.27 -27.87
CA ARG A 86 -14.07 -6.23 -28.91
C ARG A 86 -15.43 -6.10 -29.61
N PRO A 87 -16.07 -7.19 -30.12
CA PRO A 87 -17.42 -7.09 -30.69
C PRO A 87 -18.45 -6.55 -29.70
N GLY A 88 -18.32 -6.86 -28.39
CA GLY A 88 -19.20 -6.32 -27.37
C GLY A 88 -19.04 -4.80 -27.22
N VAL A 89 -17.81 -4.29 -27.24
CA VAL A 89 -17.55 -2.85 -27.22
C VAL A 89 -18.02 -2.17 -28.49
N ASP A 90 -17.87 -2.80 -29.67
CA ASP A 90 -18.37 -2.27 -30.94
C ASP A 90 -19.91 -2.17 -30.93
N ARG A 91 -20.57 -3.16 -30.32
CA ARG A 91 -22.02 -3.12 -30.10
C ARG A 91 -22.42 -1.99 -29.12
N LEU A 92 -21.72 -1.83 -28.01
CA LEU A 92 -21.93 -0.70 -27.08
C LEU A 92 -21.80 0.63 -27.81
N GLU A 93 -20.76 0.79 -28.63
CA GLU A 93 -20.53 2.00 -29.37
C GLU A 93 -21.67 2.28 -30.36
N LYS A 94 -22.07 1.28 -31.14
CA LYS A 94 -23.15 1.44 -32.15
C LYS A 94 -24.52 1.68 -31.52
N GLU A 95 -24.88 0.90 -30.50
CA GLU A 95 -26.26 0.90 -29.96
C GLU A 95 -26.50 1.97 -28.88
N VAL A 96 -25.43 2.43 -28.18
CA VAL A 96 -25.57 3.33 -27.06
C VAL A 96 -24.76 4.63 -27.27
N LEU A 97 -23.42 4.52 -27.42
CA LEU A 97 -22.57 5.71 -27.39
C LEU A 97 -22.81 6.67 -28.57
N ARG A 98 -22.99 6.15 -29.80
CA ARG A 98 -23.29 6.97 -30.97
C ARG A 98 -24.69 7.60 -30.90
N LYS A 99 -25.68 6.88 -30.40
CA LYS A 99 -27.03 7.41 -30.17
C LYS A 99 -27.04 8.55 -29.13
N ALA A 100 -26.14 8.47 -28.13
CA ALA A 100 -25.98 9.51 -27.13
C ALA A 100 -25.12 10.71 -27.61
N GLY A 101 -24.62 10.69 -28.84
CA GLY A 101 -23.89 11.81 -29.45
C GLY A 101 -22.43 11.52 -29.81
N GLY A 102 -21.91 10.33 -29.52
CA GLY A 102 -20.56 9.89 -29.84
C GLY A 102 -19.46 10.50 -28.96
N SER A 103 -18.20 10.31 -29.39
CA SER A 103 -17.03 10.83 -28.67
C SER A 103 -17.09 12.37 -28.60
N GLY A 104 -16.70 12.95 -27.48
CA GLY A 104 -16.76 14.40 -27.24
C GLY A 104 -18.08 14.89 -26.64
N LYS A 105 -19.24 14.32 -26.98
CA LYS A 105 -20.55 14.67 -26.43
C LYS A 105 -21.06 13.76 -25.34
N VAL A 106 -20.31 12.66 -25.05
CA VAL A 106 -20.66 11.63 -24.05
C VAL A 106 -19.63 11.60 -22.96
N LEU A 107 -20.10 11.48 -21.72
CA LEU A 107 -19.28 11.13 -20.55
C LEU A 107 -19.64 9.72 -20.10
N VAL A 108 -18.68 8.80 -20.13
CA VAL A 108 -18.89 7.41 -19.73
C VAL A 108 -18.44 7.20 -18.30
N GLY A 109 -19.34 6.68 -17.45
CA GLY A 109 -19.04 6.33 -16.08
C GLY A 109 -19.13 4.84 -15.84
N MET A 110 -18.23 4.30 -15.02
CA MET A 110 -18.23 2.90 -14.63
C MET A 110 -17.79 2.72 -13.19
N GLU A 111 -18.26 1.66 -12.54
CA GLU A 111 -17.88 1.35 -11.18
C GLU A 111 -16.56 0.58 -11.13
N ALA A 112 -15.69 0.89 -10.13
CA ALA A 112 -14.41 0.21 -9.92
C ALA A 112 -14.59 -1.18 -9.27
N THR A 113 -15.41 -2.05 -9.88
CA THR A 113 -15.63 -3.42 -9.39
C THR A 113 -14.43 -4.30 -9.72
N GLY A 114 -13.62 -4.59 -8.71
CA GLY A 114 -12.39 -5.38 -8.85
C GLY A 114 -11.43 -4.80 -9.90
N HIS A 115 -11.08 -5.61 -10.90
CA HIS A 115 -10.21 -5.23 -12.03
C HIS A 115 -10.95 -5.26 -13.39
N TYR A 116 -12.21 -5.67 -13.40
CA TYR A 116 -12.96 -5.96 -14.64
C TYR A 116 -13.24 -4.73 -15.49
N TRP A 117 -13.26 -3.52 -14.87
CA TRP A 117 -13.47 -2.24 -15.56
C TRP A 117 -12.25 -1.80 -16.40
N MET A 118 -11.05 -2.29 -16.08
CA MET A 118 -9.79 -1.78 -16.64
C MET A 118 -9.71 -1.94 -18.16
N CYS A 119 -10.03 -3.12 -18.68
CA CYS A 119 -9.98 -3.37 -20.14
C CYS A 119 -10.96 -2.46 -20.90
N LEU A 120 -12.19 -2.36 -20.42
CA LEU A 120 -13.22 -1.52 -21.02
C LEU A 120 -12.84 -0.04 -20.94
N TYR A 121 -12.33 0.43 -19.80
CA TYR A 121 -11.85 1.80 -19.62
C TYR A 121 -10.76 2.15 -20.63
N HIS A 122 -9.74 1.31 -20.76
CA HIS A 122 -8.64 1.57 -21.69
C HIS A 122 -9.10 1.54 -23.16
N GLU A 123 -9.97 0.61 -23.53
CA GLU A 123 -10.48 0.52 -24.90
C GLU A 123 -11.36 1.73 -25.25
N LEU A 124 -12.27 2.15 -24.38
CA LEU A 124 -13.09 3.33 -24.60
C LEU A 124 -12.26 4.63 -24.62
N SER A 125 -11.27 4.74 -23.72
CA SER A 125 -10.34 5.88 -23.72
C SER A 125 -9.52 5.93 -25.02
N ARG A 126 -9.07 4.79 -25.55
CA ARG A 126 -8.36 4.68 -26.83
C ARG A 126 -9.26 5.09 -28.01
N ARG A 127 -10.58 4.85 -27.92
CA ARG A 127 -11.58 5.30 -28.91
C ARG A 127 -11.96 6.78 -28.76
N GLY A 128 -11.34 7.52 -27.83
CA GLY A 128 -11.57 8.95 -27.63
C GLY A 128 -12.76 9.31 -26.73
N TYR A 129 -13.34 8.35 -26.02
CA TYR A 129 -14.42 8.63 -25.06
C TYR A 129 -13.86 9.15 -23.74
N ALA A 130 -14.51 10.18 -23.19
CA ALA A 130 -14.23 10.65 -21.85
C ALA A 130 -14.79 9.65 -20.81
N CYS A 131 -13.90 8.99 -20.06
CA CYS A 131 -14.28 7.95 -19.08
C CYS A 131 -13.98 8.38 -17.66
N VAL A 132 -14.90 8.07 -16.74
CA VAL A 132 -14.73 8.24 -15.30
C VAL A 132 -15.02 6.93 -14.59
N VAL A 133 -14.21 6.65 -13.55
CA VAL A 133 -14.35 5.47 -12.72
C VAL A 133 -14.84 5.90 -11.34
N LEU A 134 -15.89 5.28 -10.82
CA LEU A 134 -16.49 5.61 -9.53
C LEU A 134 -16.10 4.58 -8.47
N ASN A 135 -15.99 5.04 -7.22
CA ASN A 135 -15.81 4.13 -6.09
C ASN A 135 -17.13 3.42 -5.77
N PRO A 136 -17.15 2.07 -5.61
CA PRO A 136 -18.33 1.31 -5.25
C PRO A 136 -19.08 1.80 -4.01
N LEU A 137 -18.39 2.47 -3.08
CA LEU A 137 -19.06 3.07 -1.91
C LEU A 137 -20.04 4.18 -2.28
N GLN A 138 -19.82 4.91 -3.39
CA GLN A 138 -20.71 5.99 -3.83
C GLN A 138 -21.97 5.43 -4.47
N THR A 139 -21.82 4.42 -5.33
CA THR A 139 -22.94 3.75 -6.00
C THR A 139 -23.80 2.97 -5.02
N ASN A 140 -23.18 2.24 -4.08
CA ASN A 140 -23.89 1.53 -3.00
C ASN A 140 -24.65 2.47 -2.07
N ALA A 141 -24.09 3.63 -1.71
CA ALA A 141 -24.78 4.62 -0.86
C ALA A 141 -26.04 5.13 -1.54
N ARG A 142 -26.00 5.37 -2.85
CA ARG A 142 -27.18 5.82 -3.62
C ARG A 142 -28.21 4.69 -3.81
N SER A 143 -27.75 3.47 -4.10
CA SER A 143 -28.65 2.31 -4.21
C SER A 143 -29.38 2.00 -2.89
N SER A 144 -28.73 2.25 -1.74
CA SER A 144 -29.32 2.06 -0.41
C SER A 144 -30.41 3.10 -0.06
N ALA A 145 -30.42 4.24 -0.74
CA ALA A 145 -31.42 5.28 -0.59
C ALA A 145 -32.76 4.94 -1.30
N HIS A 146 -32.77 3.94 -2.16
CA HIS A 146 -34.00 3.47 -2.81
C HIS A 146 -34.75 2.48 -1.93
N ILE A 147 -36.05 2.74 -1.70
CA ILE A 147 -36.95 1.94 -0.84
C ILE A 147 -37.10 0.50 -1.38
N ARG A 148 -36.97 0.28 -2.68
CA ARG A 148 -37.07 -1.07 -3.29
C ARG A 148 -35.68 -1.63 -3.54
N LYS A 149 -35.35 -2.74 -2.89
CA LYS A 149 -34.07 -3.46 -3.01
C LYS A 149 -33.97 -4.36 -4.25
N THR A 150 -34.64 -4.06 -5.34
CA THR A 150 -34.52 -4.82 -6.60
C THR A 150 -33.19 -4.45 -7.28
N ARG A 151 -32.23 -5.39 -7.28
CA ARG A 151 -30.98 -5.26 -8.02
C ARG A 151 -31.15 -5.91 -9.39
N ASN A 152 -30.87 -5.15 -10.45
CA ASN A 152 -30.82 -5.63 -11.81
C ASN A 152 -29.78 -4.79 -12.55
N ASP A 153 -28.93 -5.41 -13.38
CA ASP A 153 -27.83 -4.77 -14.11
C ASP A 153 -28.27 -3.51 -14.87
N LYS A 154 -29.53 -3.44 -15.31
CA LYS A 154 -30.12 -2.22 -15.93
C LYS A 154 -30.28 -1.09 -14.92
N ILE A 155 -30.79 -1.38 -13.73
CA ILE A 155 -31.01 -0.39 -12.67
C ILE A 155 -29.67 0.10 -12.16
N ASP A 156 -28.67 -0.78 -12.07
CA ASP A 156 -27.34 -0.42 -11.59
C ASP A 156 -26.58 0.47 -12.60
N SER A 157 -26.66 0.18 -13.90
CA SER A 157 -26.08 1.06 -14.94
C SER A 157 -26.77 2.43 -15.00
N GLU A 158 -28.09 2.49 -14.87
CA GLU A 158 -28.83 3.75 -14.79
C GLU A 158 -28.51 4.53 -13.52
N THR A 159 -28.35 3.87 -12.38
CA THR A 159 -27.97 4.49 -11.10
C THR A 159 -26.60 5.17 -11.22
N ILE A 160 -25.63 4.52 -11.88
CA ILE A 160 -24.32 5.11 -12.17
C ILE A 160 -24.48 6.39 -13.02
N ALA A 161 -25.28 6.33 -14.09
CA ALA A 161 -25.51 7.47 -14.95
C ALA A 161 -26.18 8.64 -14.20
N ARG A 162 -27.22 8.38 -13.40
CA ARG A 162 -27.91 9.37 -12.59
C ARG A 162 -27.03 9.99 -11.52
N LEU A 163 -26.13 9.19 -10.89
CA LEU A 163 -25.19 9.70 -9.89
C LEU A 163 -24.18 10.68 -10.53
N ILE A 164 -23.75 10.43 -11.77
CA ILE A 164 -22.89 11.36 -12.51
C ILE A 164 -23.66 12.60 -12.92
N LEU A 165 -24.87 12.42 -13.41
CA LEU A 165 -25.72 13.52 -13.89
C LEU A 165 -26.08 14.51 -12.77
N SER A 166 -26.29 14.01 -11.53
CA SER A 166 -26.54 14.87 -10.35
C SER A 166 -25.33 15.74 -9.95
N GLY A 167 -24.14 15.50 -10.49
CA GLY A 167 -22.91 16.20 -10.10
C GLY A 167 -22.33 15.78 -8.74
N GLU A 168 -22.95 14.82 -8.06
CA GLU A 168 -22.46 14.30 -6.77
C GLU A 168 -21.33 13.28 -6.91
N ALA A 169 -21.21 12.66 -8.09
CA ALA A 169 -20.20 11.66 -8.37
C ALA A 169 -18.78 12.24 -8.23
N ARG A 170 -17.92 11.50 -7.58
CA ARG A 170 -16.49 11.80 -7.48
C ARG A 170 -15.70 10.72 -8.19
N ALA A 171 -14.92 11.10 -9.16
CA ALA A 171 -14.12 10.17 -9.93
C ALA A 171 -13.03 9.52 -9.03
N THR A 172 -12.92 8.21 -9.15
CA THR A 172 -11.75 7.47 -8.68
C THR A 172 -10.64 7.66 -9.70
N ARG A 173 -9.46 7.91 -9.21
CA ARG A 173 -8.32 8.11 -10.07
C ARG A 173 -7.83 6.81 -10.71
N VAL A 174 -7.57 6.87 -12.00
CA VAL A 174 -6.86 5.83 -12.75
C VAL A 174 -5.37 6.23 -12.80
N PRO A 175 -4.46 5.44 -12.21
CA PRO A 175 -3.04 5.73 -12.23
C PRO A 175 -2.50 5.69 -13.68
N ASN A 176 -1.41 6.42 -13.92
CA ASN A 176 -0.69 6.28 -15.18
C ASN A 176 -0.07 4.88 -15.33
N PRO A 177 0.31 4.45 -16.55
CA PRO A 177 0.85 3.11 -16.79
C PRO A 177 2.08 2.79 -15.93
N ASN A 178 3.02 3.74 -15.77
CA ASN A 178 4.26 3.52 -14.99
C ASN A 178 3.95 3.29 -13.51
N ILE A 179 3.01 4.04 -12.95
CA ILE A 179 2.58 3.85 -11.56
C ILE A 179 1.77 2.56 -11.41
N THR A 180 1.00 2.18 -12.42
CA THR A 180 0.27 0.91 -12.42
C THR A 180 1.24 -0.28 -12.38
N GLU A 181 2.29 -0.25 -13.20
CA GLU A 181 3.34 -1.28 -13.21
C GLU A 181 4.06 -1.34 -11.87
N LEU A 182 4.49 -0.20 -11.35
CA LEU A 182 5.13 -0.10 -10.03
C LEU A 182 4.23 -0.68 -8.93
N ARG A 183 2.93 -0.36 -8.97
CA ARG A 183 1.91 -0.87 -8.03
C ARG A 183 1.77 -2.39 -8.10
N LEU A 184 1.79 -2.98 -9.28
CA LEU A 184 1.73 -4.43 -9.47
C LEU A 184 2.96 -5.10 -8.85
N LEU A 185 4.17 -4.59 -9.10
CA LEU A 185 5.42 -5.14 -8.56
C LEU A 185 5.47 -5.06 -7.03
N VAL A 186 5.18 -3.92 -6.42
CA VAL A 186 5.23 -3.79 -4.95
C VAL A 186 4.17 -4.65 -4.26
N ARG A 187 2.99 -4.79 -4.86
CA ARG A 187 1.93 -5.65 -4.34
C ARG A 187 2.28 -7.13 -4.50
N HIS A 188 2.92 -7.51 -5.60
CA HIS A 188 3.41 -8.88 -5.82
C HIS A 188 4.49 -9.24 -4.82
N ARG A 189 5.53 -8.39 -4.66
CA ARG A 189 6.53 -8.53 -3.61
C ARG A 189 5.89 -8.76 -2.24
N ARG A 190 4.86 -7.96 -1.89
CA ARG A 190 4.17 -8.11 -0.61
C ARG A 190 3.43 -9.44 -0.46
N ARG A 191 2.87 -9.98 -1.53
CA ARG A 191 2.24 -11.30 -1.52
C ARG A 191 3.27 -12.40 -1.28
N LEU A 192 4.42 -12.35 -1.97
CA LEU A 192 5.51 -13.30 -1.78
C LEU A 192 6.06 -13.28 -0.36
N LEU A 193 6.33 -12.11 0.21
CA LEU A 193 6.76 -11.97 1.61
C LEU A 193 5.74 -12.53 2.60
N ARG A 194 4.44 -12.38 2.35
CA ARG A 194 3.40 -12.97 3.20
C ARG A 194 3.35 -14.48 3.09
N ALA A 195 3.51 -15.02 1.88
CA ALA A 195 3.52 -16.44 1.63
C ALA A 195 4.72 -17.09 2.30
N ALA A 196 5.92 -16.52 2.14
CA ALA A 196 7.13 -16.98 2.82
C ALA A 196 6.95 -17.00 4.35
N GLY A 197 6.51 -15.90 4.95
CA GLY A 197 6.27 -15.85 6.39
C GLY A 197 5.15 -16.79 6.87
N GLY A 198 4.22 -17.18 6.01
CA GLY A 198 3.24 -18.23 6.28
C GLY A 198 3.89 -19.61 6.39
N MET A 199 4.74 -19.94 5.42
CA MET A 199 5.47 -21.20 5.40
C MET A 199 6.51 -21.32 6.50
N GLU A 200 7.20 -20.23 6.84
CA GLU A 200 8.11 -20.21 7.99
C GLU A 200 7.40 -20.53 9.31
N ARG A 201 6.22 -19.90 9.54
CA ARG A 201 5.43 -20.24 10.74
C ARG A 201 4.96 -21.69 10.77
N TYR A 202 4.61 -22.24 9.60
CA TYR A 202 4.24 -23.65 9.50
C TYR A 202 5.44 -24.55 9.77
N ALA A 203 6.63 -24.23 9.25
CA ALA A 203 7.87 -24.96 9.59
C ALA A 203 8.14 -24.95 11.10
N HIS A 204 7.97 -23.83 11.81
CA HIS A 204 8.05 -23.78 13.27
C HIS A 204 7.11 -24.79 13.93
N THR A 205 5.84 -24.82 13.51
CA THR A 205 4.86 -25.75 14.04
C THR A 205 5.27 -27.23 13.85
N LEU A 206 5.95 -27.54 12.74
CA LEU A 206 6.47 -28.90 12.51
C LEU A 206 7.66 -29.23 13.41
N VAL A 207 8.58 -28.27 13.57
CA VAL A 207 9.74 -28.42 14.45
C VAL A 207 9.31 -28.54 15.91
N ASP A 208 8.39 -27.71 16.38
CA ASP A 208 7.86 -27.74 17.75
C ASP A 208 7.27 -29.11 18.15
N ARG A 209 6.77 -29.88 17.16
CA ARG A 209 6.24 -31.23 17.42
C ARG A 209 7.33 -32.26 17.62
N ILE A 210 8.42 -32.19 16.85
CA ILE A 210 9.47 -33.20 16.83
C ILE A 210 10.66 -32.87 17.75
N PHE A 211 10.94 -31.55 17.89
CA PHE A 211 12.04 -31.04 18.69
C PHE A 211 11.68 -29.65 19.27
N PRO A 212 10.82 -29.60 20.31
CA PRO A 212 10.34 -28.33 20.87
C PRO A 212 11.46 -27.43 21.41
N GLU A 213 12.54 -28.00 21.91
CA GLU A 213 13.67 -27.27 22.48
C GLU A 213 14.57 -26.62 21.42
N TYR A 214 14.39 -26.97 20.13
CA TYR A 214 15.22 -26.46 19.05
C TYR A 214 15.17 -24.92 18.91
N ALA A 215 14.02 -24.32 19.15
CA ALA A 215 13.82 -22.87 19.09
C ALA A 215 14.52 -22.13 20.25
N ASP A 216 14.75 -22.77 21.36
CA ASP A 216 15.46 -22.19 22.50
C ASP A 216 16.98 -22.11 22.25
N VAL A 217 17.53 -23.05 21.46
CA VAL A 217 18.93 -23.05 21.04
C VAL A 217 19.19 -22.05 19.90
N PHE A 218 18.32 -22.00 18.94
CA PHE A 218 18.49 -21.14 17.76
C PHE A 218 17.47 -20.01 17.72
N CYS A 219 17.91 -18.77 17.97
CA CYS A 219 17.05 -17.59 17.80
C CYS A 219 16.46 -17.47 16.38
N LYS A 220 17.14 -18.04 15.38
CA LYS A 220 16.71 -18.13 13.98
C LYS A 220 16.81 -19.57 13.49
N PRO A 221 15.77 -20.39 13.70
CA PRO A 221 15.84 -21.84 13.49
C PRO A 221 16.04 -22.29 12.05
N PHE A 222 15.79 -21.44 11.06
CA PHE A 222 15.84 -21.79 9.65
C PHE A 222 16.89 -20.99 8.86
N LEU A 223 18.03 -20.66 9.48
CA LEU A 223 19.19 -20.15 8.75
C LEU A 223 19.73 -21.24 7.79
N PRO A 224 20.50 -20.84 6.74
CA PRO A 224 21.07 -21.81 5.79
C PRO A 224 21.81 -22.98 6.44
N SER A 225 22.57 -22.74 7.52
CA SER A 225 23.25 -23.78 8.29
C SER A 225 22.29 -24.77 8.94
N SER A 226 21.21 -24.26 9.56
CA SER A 226 20.17 -25.10 10.15
C SER A 226 19.38 -25.89 9.09
N GLN A 227 19.11 -25.27 7.94
CA GLN A 227 18.45 -25.96 6.83
C GLN A 227 19.34 -27.09 6.28
N GLN A 228 20.66 -26.88 6.18
CA GLN A 228 21.60 -27.93 5.79
C GLN A 228 21.63 -29.06 6.81
N LEU A 229 21.61 -28.76 8.11
CA LEU A 229 21.53 -29.76 9.18
C LEU A 229 20.27 -30.63 9.02
N ILE A 230 19.11 -29.99 8.87
CA ILE A 230 17.82 -30.68 8.73
C ILE A 230 17.77 -31.54 7.46
N ARG A 231 18.36 -31.08 6.36
CA ARG A 231 18.39 -31.84 5.09
C ARG A 231 19.35 -33.02 5.10
N GLN A 232 20.50 -32.90 5.78
CA GLN A 232 21.57 -33.91 5.71
C GLN A 232 21.51 -34.95 6.84
N ILE A 233 21.08 -34.54 8.03
CA ILE A 233 21.02 -35.40 9.20
C ILE A 233 19.60 -35.63 9.67
N GLY A 234 18.73 -34.64 9.51
CA GLY A 234 17.37 -34.60 10.03
C GLY A 234 17.22 -33.64 11.19
N ILE A 235 15.98 -33.52 11.69
CA ILE A 235 15.65 -32.70 12.87
C ILE A 235 15.33 -33.53 14.09
N ALA A 236 15.12 -34.84 13.92
CA ALA A 236 14.78 -35.73 15.02
C ALA A 236 15.90 -35.76 16.06
N PRO A 237 15.58 -35.53 17.35
CA PRO A 237 16.58 -35.48 18.44
C PRO A 237 17.49 -36.70 18.48
N ASP A 238 16.94 -37.91 18.29
CA ASP A 238 17.72 -39.14 18.31
C ASP A 238 18.74 -39.24 17.18
N LYS A 239 18.40 -38.72 16.00
CA LYS A 239 19.30 -38.66 14.84
C LYS A 239 20.45 -37.71 15.12
N LEU A 240 20.15 -36.55 15.70
CA LEU A 240 21.16 -35.55 16.07
C LEU A 240 22.10 -36.06 17.15
N ALA A 241 21.56 -36.68 18.19
CA ALA A 241 22.36 -37.24 19.28
C ALA A 241 23.28 -38.41 18.84
N ARG A 242 22.78 -39.29 17.95
CA ARG A 242 23.57 -40.43 17.39
C ARG A 242 24.67 -39.96 16.42
N ASN A 243 24.45 -38.85 15.70
CA ASN A 243 25.39 -38.33 14.74
C ASN A 243 26.12 -37.08 15.24
N ALA A 244 26.41 -36.99 16.53
CA ALA A 244 26.93 -35.80 17.20
C ALA A 244 28.18 -35.20 16.51
N ASP A 245 29.14 -36.02 16.08
CA ASP A 245 30.35 -35.53 15.40
C ASP A 245 30.05 -34.93 14.03
N GLN A 246 29.15 -35.58 13.26
CA GLN A 246 28.70 -35.04 11.97
C GLN A 246 27.95 -33.72 12.14
N VAL A 247 27.13 -33.61 13.19
CA VAL A 247 26.43 -32.34 13.54
C VAL A 247 27.45 -31.25 13.84
N ARG A 248 28.49 -31.52 14.65
CA ARG A 248 29.56 -30.55 14.96
C ARG A 248 30.25 -30.06 13.69
N ASP A 249 30.71 -31.00 12.87
CA ASP A 249 31.43 -30.70 11.65
C ASP A 249 30.59 -29.95 10.64
N LEU A 250 29.32 -30.34 10.46
CA LEU A 250 28.41 -29.67 9.56
C LEU A 250 28.11 -28.24 10.00
N LEU A 251 27.77 -28.03 11.28
CA LEU A 251 27.43 -26.69 11.77
C LEU A 251 28.63 -25.75 11.79
N ARG A 252 29.84 -26.24 12.08
CA ARG A 252 31.09 -25.47 12.00
C ARG A 252 31.33 -24.99 10.55
N ARG A 253 31.23 -25.89 9.57
CA ARG A 253 31.43 -25.60 8.15
C ARG A 253 30.35 -24.70 7.60
N ALA A 254 29.09 -25.07 7.78
CA ALA A 254 27.94 -24.31 7.29
C ALA A 254 27.78 -22.94 7.96
N GLY A 255 28.12 -22.86 9.24
CA GLY A 255 28.11 -21.62 10.02
C GLY A 255 29.28 -20.69 9.71
N ARG A 256 30.31 -21.16 8.96
CA ARG A 256 31.53 -20.39 8.66
C ARG A 256 32.15 -19.77 9.94
N GLY A 257 32.22 -20.55 11.03
CA GLY A 257 32.72 -20.10 12.33
C GLY A 257 31.84 -19.10 13.10
N ARG A 258 30.62 -18.81 12.62
CA ARG A 258 29.69 -17.88 13.30
C ARG A 258 28.80 -18.54 14.33
N ILE A 259 28.75 -19.87 14.36
CA ILE A 259 28.02 -20.63 15.36
C ILE A 259 29.03 -21.01 16.46
N ALA A 260 28.79 -20.54 17.66
CA ALA A 260 29.65 -20.84 18.80
C ALA A 260 29.63 -22.36 19.14
N ASN A 261 30.74 -22.91 19.56
CA ASN A 261 30.81 -24.33 19.97
C ASN A 261 29.82 -24.64 21.09
N GLU A 262 29.64 -23.71 22.03
CA GLU A 262 28.68 -23.80 23.12
C GLU A 262 27.23 -23.98 22.60
N THR A 263 26.87 -23.29 21.51
CA THR A 263 25.54 -23.43 20.90
C THR A 263 25.36 -24.81 20.27
N ILE A 264 26.42 -25.37 19.67
CA ILE A 264 26.39 -26.73 19.11
C ILE A 264 26.21 -27.76 20.22
N GLU A 265 26.97 -27.64 21.33
CA GLU A 265 26.83 -28.56 22.46
C GLU A 265 25.48 -28.42 23.17
N GLN A 266 24.95 -27.20 23.29
CA GLN A 266 23.56 -26.96 23.75
C GLN A 266 22.53 -27.67 22.89
N LEU A 267 22.70 -27.66 21.56
CA LEU A 267 21.82 -28.39 20.64
C LEU A 267 21.88 -29.89 20.89
N LEU A 268 23.07 -30.44 21.01
CA LEU A 268 23.28 -31.88 21.23
C LEU A 268 22.76 -32.32 22.61
N GLN A 269 22.92 -31.48 23.63
CA GLN A 269 22.35 -31.75 24.94
C GLN A 269 20.82 -31.71 24.91
N ALA A 270 20.23 -30.66 24.32
CA ALA A 270 18.79 -30.56 24.14
C ALA A 270 18.23 -31.77 23.35
N ALA A 271 18.98 -32.26 22.35
CA ALA A 271 18.58 -33.43 21.58
C ALA A 271 18.57 -34.75 22.45
N ARG A 272 19.49 -34.89 23.40
CA ARG A 272 19.52 -36.05 24.33
C ARG A 272 18.37 -36.03 25.32
N GLU A 273 17.91 -34.83 25.71
CA GLU A 273 16.91 -34.61 26.75
C GLU A 273 15.51 -34.30 26.18
N SER A 274 15.36 -34.27 24.86
CA SER A 274 14.13 -33.83 24.20
C SER A 274 12.94 -34.74 24.50
N ILE A 275 11.80 -34.09 24.77
CA ILE A 275 10.48 -34.72 24.92
C ILE A 275 9.69 -34.78 23.62
N GLY A 276 10.30 -34.41 22.48
CA GLY A 276 9.64 -34.37 21.16
C GLY A 276 9.04 -35.72 20.77
N THR A 277 7.98 -35.69 20.00
CA THR A 277 7.30 -36.90 19.50
C THR A 277 8.16 -37.63 18.46
N ARG A 278 8.15 -38.96 18.50
CA ARG A 278 8.72 -39.79 17.42
C ARG A 278 7.73 -40.11 16.30
N GLN A 279 6.50 -39.66 16.43
CA GLN A 279 5.47 -39.99 15.47
C GLN A 279 5.61 -39.13 14.19
N ALA A 280 5.51 -39.76 13.04
CA ALA A 280 5.54 -39.12 11.71
C ALA A 280 6.85 -38.35 11.39
N GLU A 281 7.98 -38.75 11.99
CA GLU A 281 9.30 -38.11 11.81
C GLU A 281 9.66 -37.91 10.34
N GLU A 282 9.65 -38.99 9.53
CA GLU A 282 9.98 -38.91 8.09
C GLU A 282 9.06 -37.98 7.32
N ALA A 283 7.76 -37.97 7.66
CA ALA A 283 6.80 -37.10 7.01
C ALA A 283 7.05 -35.62 7.35
N ILE A 284 7.43 -35.32 8.59
CA ILE A 284 7.78 -33.97 9.03
C ILE A 284 9.07 -33.48 8.34
N GLU A 285 10.11 -34.31 8.31
CA GLU A 285 11.38 -33.97 7.65
C GLU A 285 11.20 -33.74 6.15
N ARG A 286 10.39 -34.57 5.49
CA ARG A 286 10.04 -34.39 4.07
C ARG A 286 9.28 -33.08 3.83
N GLN A 287 8.33 -32.73 4.71
CA GLN A 287 7.60 -31.46 4.61
C GLN A 287 8.53 -30.26 4.84
N LEU A 288 9.43 -30.33 5.83
CA LEU A 288 10.42 -29.27 6.07
C LEU A 288 11.33 -29.06 4.85
N GLY A 289 11.81 -30.16 4.22
CA GLY A 289 12.57 -30.09 2.99
C GLY A 289 11.81 -29.34 1.87
N SER A 290 10.54 -29.70 1.63
CA SER A 290 9.68 -29.04 0.63
C SER A 290 9.44 -27.57 0.97
N ILE A 291 9.25 -27.23 2.23
CA ILE A 291 9.09 -25.83 2.67
C ILE A 291 10.37 -25.04 2.39
N PHE A 292 11.55 -25.59 2.66
CA PHE A 292 12.82 -24.92 2.40
C PHE A 292 13.06 -24.67 0.92
N ASP A 293 12.71 -25.61 0.02
CA ASP A 293 12.77 -25.42 -1.42
C ASP A 293 11.83 -24.31 -1.90
N TYR A 294 10.61 -24.29 -1.36
CA TYR A 294 9.66 -23.22 -1.61
C TYR A 294 10.20 -21.85 -1.16
N LEU A 295 10.72 -21.76 0.08
CA LEU A 295 11.26 -20.51 0.62
C LEU A 295 12.46 -19.99 -0.19
N GLU A 296 13.34 -20.88 -0.65
CA GLU A 296 14.46 -20.51 -1.51
C GLU A 296 13.99 -19.96 -2.86
N THR A 297 13.00 -20.61 -3.47
CA THR A 297 12.40 -20.15 -4.72
C THR A 297 11.73 -18.77 -4.56
N VAL A 298 10.96 -18.59 -3.49
CA VAL A 298 10.29 -17.31 -3.20
C VAL A 298 11.33 -16.20 -2.90
N ARG A 299 12.42 -16.50 -2.20
CA ARG A 299 13.49 -15.52 -1.95
C ARG A 299 14.15 -15.05 -3.23
N ARG A 300 14.41 -15.96 -4.20
CA ARG A 300 14.92 -15.59 -5.53
C ARG A 300 13.94 -14.67 -6.26
N GLN A 301 12.66 -15.01 -6.30
CA GLN A 301 11.63 -14.18 -6.92
C GLN A 301 11.52 -12.79 -6.26
N ILE A 302 11.66 -12.70 -4.94
CA ILE A 302 11.68 -11.43 -4.23
C ILE A 302 12.89 -10.60 -4.66
N ALA A 303 14.08 -11.19 -4.75
CA ALA A 303 15.29 -10.51 -5.18
C ALA A 303 15.17 -9.95 -6.61
N ASP A 304 14.62 -10.74 -7.55
CA ASP A 304 14.37 -10.31 -8.92
C ASP A 304 13.40 -9.11 -8.99
N ILE A 305 12.33 -9.14 -8.18
CA ILE A 305 11.39 -8.02 -8.10
C ILE A 305 12.04 -6.79 -7.45
N GLU A 306 12.88 -6.97 -6.44
CA GLU A 306 13.59 -5.85 -5.77
C GLU A 306 14.55 -5.17 -6.75
N GLU A 307 15.26 -5.92 -7.59
CA GLU A 307 16.10 -5.34 -8.66
C GLU A 307 15.27 -4.52 -9.65
N GLN A 308 14.12 -5.05 -10.10
CA GLN A 308 13.21 -4.32 -10.97
C GLN A 308 12.66 -3.06 -10.31
N LEU A 309 12.35 -3.11 -9.00
CA LEU A 309 11.89 -1.95 -8.23
C LEU A 309 13.00 -0.91 -8.08
N ASP A 310 14.25 -1.34 -7.87
CA ASP A 310 15.42 -0.44 -7.79
C ASP A 310 15.58 0.36 -9.06
N GLN A 311 15.56 -0.33 -10.22
CA GLN A 311 15.71 0.33 -11.53
C GLN A 311 14.61 1.35 -11.81
N ARG A 312 13.35 1.05 -11.43
CA ARG A 312 12.20 1.94 -11.64
C ARG A 312 12.15 3.07 -10.62
N ALA A 313 12.44 2.79 -9.36
CA ALA A 313 12.40 3.78 -8.29
C ALA A 313 13.49 4.84 -8.45
N LEU A 314 14.67 4.47 -8.97
CA LEU A 314 15.74 5.42 -9.28
C LEU A 314 15.31 6.43 -10.36
N LYS A 315 14.49 6.02 -11.33
CA LYS A 315 13.95 6.91 -12.37
C LYS A 315 12.96 7.95 -11.85
N LEU A 316 12.42 7.75 -10.62
CA LEU A 316 11.48 8.70 -10.01
C LEU A 316 12.17 9.95 -9.45
N ASP A 317 13.50 9.96 -9.34
CA ASP A 317 14.29 11.05 -8.71
C ASP A 317 13.65 11.57 -7.41
N SER A 318 13.28 10.62 -6.54
CA SER A 318 12.41 10.90 -5.40
C SER A 318 13.17 11.56 -4.24
N PRO A 319 12.64 12.66 -3.67
CA PRO A 319 13.22 13.29 -2.48
C PRO A 319 13.18 12.37 -1.24
N LEU A 320 12.42 11.27 -1.29
CA LEU A 320 12.29 10.32 -0.18
C LEU A 320 13.58 9.56 0.13
N TYR A 321 14.53 9.48 -0.82
CA TYR A 321 15.84 8.90 -0.56
C TYR A 321 16.64 9.66 0.50
N SER A 322 16.39 10.96 0.65
CA SER A 322 17.01 11.79 1.70
C SER A 322 16.61 11.37 3.13
N LEU A 323 15.52 10.63 3.28
CA LEU A 323 15.10 10.01 4.54
C LEU A 323 15.85 8.70 4.83
N GLY A 324 16.67 8.20 3.90
CA GLY A 324 17.39 6.92 3.98
C GLY A 324 16.48 5.71 3.75
N LEU A 325 15.38 5.89 3.02
CA LEU A 325 14.46 4.81 2.64
C LEU A 325 15.06 3.99 1.50
N THR A 326 14.79 2.69 1.50
CA THR A 326 15.20 1.78 0.42
C THR A 326 14.29 1.95 -0.81
N SER A 327 14.81 1.58 -1.99
CA SER A 327 14.02 1.68 -3.24
C SER A 327 12.68 0.95 -3.19
N PRO A 328 12.55 -0.25 -2.61
CA PRO A 328 11.23 -0.87 -2.43
C PRO A 328 10.27 -0.06 -1.55
N MET A 329 10.78 0.66 -0.54
CA MET A 329 9.93 1.54 0.28
C MET A 329 9.51 2.79 -0.51
N VAL A 330 10.45 3.43 -1.21
CA VAL A 330 10.19 4.58 -2.08
C VAL A 330 9.17 4.19 -3.15
N ALA A 331 9.41 3.08 -3.86
CA ALA A 331 8.50 2.54 -4.85
C ALA A 331 7.08 2.29 -4.29
N ALA A 332 6.98 1.69 -3.10
CA ALA A 332 5.68 1.42 -2.48
C ALA A 332 4.92 2.70 -2.08
N ILE A 333 5.64 3.71 -1.59
CA ILE A 333 5.03 5.01 -1.26
C ILE A 333 4.51 5.69 -2.53
N HIS A 334 5.32 5.78 -3.59
CA HIS A 334 4.87 6.34 -4.87
C HIS A 334 3.71 5.54 -5.47
N ALA A 335 3.83 4.22 -5.55
CA ALA A 335 2.80 3.36 -6.12
C ALA A 335 1.43 3.50 -5.47
N GLU A 336 1.40 3.71 -4.15
CA GLU A 336 0.14 3.80 -3.41
C GLU A 336 -0.33 5.25 -3.16
N SER A 337 0.53 6.26 -3.36
CA SER A 337 0.24 7.67 -3.06
C SER A 337 0.15 8.57 -4.29
N ASP A 338 0.66 8.13 -5.44
CA ASP A 338 0.72 8.98 -6.65
C ASP A 338 -0.67 9.22 -7.28
N PRO A 339 -0.90 10.51 -7.65
CA PRO A 339 -0.09 11.68 -7.39
C PRO A 339 -0.41 12.29 -6.04
N ILE A 340 0.63 12.68 -5.40
CA ILE A 340 0.54 13.37 -4.11
C ILE A 340 -0.26 14.67 -4.18
N GLY A 341 -0.33 15.30 -5.35
CA GLY A 341 -1.08 16.55 -5.59
C GLY A 341 -2.60 16.43 -5.45
N ASP A 342 -3.15 15.22 -5.34
CA ASP A 342 -4.58 15.01 -5.06
C ASP A 342 -4.93 15.33 -3.59
N PHE A 343 -3.94 15.34 -2.72
CA PHE A 343 -4.13 15.69 -1.32
C PHE A 343 -3.80 17.17 -1.11
N ALA A 344 -4.83 17.99 -0.89
CA ALA A 344 -4.66 19.42 -0.69
C ALA A 344 -3.91 19.75 0.61
N THR A 345 -4.00 18.87 1.63
CA THR A 345 -3.35 19.04 2.93
C THR A 345 -2.68 17.75 3.40
N PRO A 346 -1.67 17.84 4.26
CA PRO A 346 -1.04 16.67 4.85
C PRO A 346 -2.00 15.84 5.71
N GLU A 347 -3.04 16.45 6.26
CA GLU A 347 -4.08 15.77 7.04
C GLU A 347 -4.91 14.83 6.14
N GLN A 348 -5.26 15.26 4.94
CA GLN A 348 -5.95 14.42 3.95
C GLN A 348 -5.09 13.21 3.57
N TYR A 349 -3.78 13.42 3.35
CA TYR A 349 -2.86 12.32 3.07
C TYR A 349 -2.74 11.36 4.25
N VAL A 350 -2.65 11.85 5.48
CA VAL A 350 -2.62 11.01 6.69
C VAL A 350 -3.90 10.18 6.79
N ALA A 351 -5.07 10.78 6.58
CA ALA A 351 -6.35 10.07 6.57
C ALA A 351 -6.38 8.98 5.48
N TYR A 352 -5.86 9.28 4.29
CA TYR A 352 -5.73 8.31 3.20
C TYR A 352 -4.82 7.13 3.57
N THR A 353 -3.75 7.33 4.35
CA THR A 353 -2.90 6.24 4.85
C THR A 353 -3.59 5.37 5.91
N GLY A 354 -4.66 5.88 6.52
CA GLY A 354 -5.37 5.25 7.63
C GLY A 354 -4.57 5.24 8.94
N LEU A 355 -3.64 6.18 9.09
CA LEU A 355 -2.88 6.41 10.33
C LEU A 355 -3.53 7.48 11.22
N ASP A 356 -4.60 8.12 10.77
CA ASP A 356 -5.42 9.03 11.53
C ASP A 356 -6.12 8.32 12.70
N PRO A 357 -6.31 8.97 13.85
CA PRO A 357 -7.07 8.40 14.95
C PRO A 357 -8.55 8.33 14.55
N SER A 358 -9.21 7.18 14.80
CA SER A 358 -10.67 7.11 14.73
C SER A 358 -11.27 7.89 15.88
N MET A 359 -12.12 8.87 15.56
CA MET A 359 -12.93 9.57 16.55
C MET A 359 -14.31 8.93 16.61
N HIS A 360 -14.77 8.62 17.78
CA HIS A 360 -16.16 8.27 18.07
C HIS A 360 -16.65 9.30 19.06
N ASP A 361 -17.25 10.37 18.54
CA ASP A 361 -18.01 11.34 19.35
C ASP A 361 -19.48 10.89 19.34
N SER A 362 -19.95 10.36 20.45
CA SER A 362 -21.37 10.13 20.69
C SER A 362 -21.75 10.87 21.96
N GLY A 363 -22.38 12.05 21.81
CA GLY A 363 -22.89 12.85 22.90
C GLY A 363 -21.84 13.46 23.84
N ASP A 364 -22.27 14.24 24.81
CA ASP A 364 -21.41 15.08 25.67
C ASP A 364 -20.45 14.34 26.62
N THR A 365 -20.45 13.01 26.65
CA THR A 365 -19.79 12.26 27.74
C THR A 365 -18.68 11.30 27.32
N ILE A 366 -18.47 10.98 26.04
CA ILE A 366 -17.47 9.96 25.64
C ILE A 366 -16.58 10.44 24.50
N GLN A 367 -15.52 11.18 24.83
CA GLN A 367 -14.39 11.37 23.93
C GLN A 367 -13.42 10.18 24.02
N ARG A 368 -13.68 9.09 23.35
CA ARG A 368 -12.70 8.00 23.21
C ARG A 368 -11.87 8.23 21.97
N ARG A 369 -10.62 8.63 22.14
CA ARG A 369 -9.61 8.59 21.08
C ARG A 369 -9.35 7.12 20.74
N GLY A 370 -9.93 6.68 19.63
CA GLY A 370 -9.88 5.30 19.17
C GLY A 370 -8.51 4.88 18.64
N LYS A 371 -8.44 3.64 18.18
CA LYS A 371 -7.33 3.10 17.39
C LYS A 371 -7.22 3.88 16.06
N ILE A 372 -6.13 3.69 15.30
CA ILE A 372 -6.02 4.25 13.95
C ILE A 372 -7.18 3.77 13.06
N SER A 373 -7.66 4.62 12.15
CA SER A 373 -8.85 4.36 11.32
C SER A 373 -8.72 3.13 10.43
N LYS A 374 -7.48 2.80 10.02
CA LYS A 374 -7.14 1.72 9.07
C LYS A 374 -7.85 1.83 7.72
N ARG A 375 -8.49 2.96 7.42
CA ARG A 375 -9.03 3.26 6.09
C ARG A 375 -7.86 3.40 5.11
N GLY A 376 -8.02 3.11 3.85
CA GLY A 376 -6.94 3.21 2.85
C GLY A 376 -5.99 2.00 2.77
N SER A 377 -4.88 2.17 2.04
CA SER A 377 -4.00 1.05 1.66
C SER A 377 -3.28 0.40 2.85
N PRO A 378 -3.52 -0.92 3.12
CA PRO A 378 -2.74 -1.65 4.13
C PRO A 378 -1.25 -1.77 3.78
N LEU A 379 -0.91 -1.74 2.47
CA LEU A 379 0.48 -1.78 2.03
C LEU A 379 1.19 -0.47 2.36
N LEU A 380 0.60 0.68 2.01
CA LEU A 380 1.15 2.00 2.32
C LEU A 380 1.35 2.17 3.84
N ARG A 381 0.34 1.84 4.63
CA ARG A 381 0.40 1.93 6.09
C ARG A 381 1.52 1.05 6.68
N HIS A 382 1.69 -0.17 6.16
CA HIS A 382 2.78 -1.05 6.58
C HIS A 382 4.15 -0.50 6.17
N THR A 383 4.28 0.01 4.95
CA THR A 383 5.52 0.65 4.46
C THR A 383 5.89 1.85 5.32
N LEU A 384 4.92 2.71 5.66
CA LEU A 384 5.14 3.86 6.55
C LEU A 384 5.55 3.45 7.97
N TYR A 385 5.03 2.33 8.48
CA TYR A 385 5.46 1.78 9.76
C TYR A 385 6.92 1.31 9.73
N LEU A 386 7.33 0.59 8.66
CA LEU A 386 8.73 0.18 8.49
C LEU A 386 9.65 1.38 8.24
N ALA A 387 9.21 2.34 7.44
CA ALA A 387 9.94 3.58 7.21
C ALA A 387 10.13 4.38 8.51
N ALA A 388 9.13 4.40 9.41
CA ALA A 388 9.24 5.01 10.72
C ALA A 388 10.38 4.41 11.55
N PHE A 389 10.60 3.11 11.46
CA PHE A 389 11.71 2.42 12.11
C PHE A 389 13.07 2.88 11.54
N VAL A 390 13.17 3.01 10.21
CA VAL A 390 14.39 3.49 9.52
C VAL A 390 14.71 4.93 9.93
N VAL A 391 13.74 5.84 9.85
CA VAL A 391 13.98 7.27 10.15
C VAL A 391 14.28 7.53 11.62
N CYS A 392 13.77 6.71 12.54
CA CYS A 392 14.13 6.79 13.97
C CYS A 392 15.61 6.50 14.24
N ARG A 393 16.28 5.73 13.38
CA ARG A 393 17.71 5.43 13.51
C ARG A 393 18.59 6.46 12.83
N ARG A 394 18.05 7.20 11.85
CA ARG A 394 18.84 8.09 10.98
C ARG A 394 18.67 9.58 11.27
N HIS A 395 17.55 9.96 11.89
CA HIS A 395 17.18 11.37 12.06
C HIS A 395 16.75 11.68 13.50
N ASP A 396 17.49 12.57 14.17
CA ASP A 396 17.24 12.97 15.57
C ASP A 396 15.82 13.48 15.82
N TYR A 397 15.20 14.12 14.82
CA TYR A 397 13.82 14.57 14.93
C TYR A 397 12.87 13.41 15.24
N PHE A 398 12.95 12.34 14.47
CA PHE A 398 12.08 11.17 14.66
C PHE A 398 12.46 10.35 15.90
N THR A 399 13.77 10.27 16.20
CA THR A 399 14.28 9.63 17.43
C THR A 399 13.70 10.33 18.67
N ARG A 400 13.71 11.66 18.72
CA ARG A 400 13.12 12.43 19.83
C ARG A 400 11.62 12.20 19.96
N VAL A 401 10.90 12.17 18.84
CA VAL A 401 9.46 11.85 18.83
C VAL A 401 9.20 10.46 19.43
N HIS A 402 9.95 9.47 19.00
CA HIS A 402 9.84 8.11 19.49
C HIS A 402 10.11 8.00 20.99
N ARG A 403 11.27 8.54 21.46
CA ARG A 403 11.66 8.56 22.88
C ARG A 403 10.62 9.24 23.75
N LYS A 404 10.06 10.38 23.29
CA LYS A 404 8.98 11.09 24.00
C LYS A 404 7.72 10.21 24.18
N GLN A 405 7.43 9.33 23.24
CA GLN A 405 6.29 8.42 23.37
C GLN A 405 6.59 7.27 24.34
N LEU A 406 7.80 6.75 24.35
CA LEU A 406 8.24 5.74 25.32
C LEU A 406 8.23 6.31 26.74
N ALA A 407 8.75 7.54 26.95
CA ALA A 407 8.72 8.23 28.24
C ALA A 407 7.30 8.50 28.78
N ARG A 408 6.27 8.46 27.89
CA ARG A 408 4.85 8.52 28.27
C ARG A 408 4.24 7.13 28.55
N GLY A 409 5.04 6.09 28.70
CA GLY A 409 4.60 4.72 28.98
C GLY A 409 4.02 3.99 27.77
N ARG A 410 4.14 4.49 26.53
CA ARG A 410 3.63 3.79 25.37
C ARG A 410 4.54 2.63 24.98
N LYS A 411 3.95 1.49 24.62
CA LYS A 411 4.71 0.36 24.06
C LYS A 411 5.42 0.76 22.78
N HIS A 412 6.59 0.20 22.51
CA HIS A 412 7.45 0.49 21.34
C HIS A 412 6.64 0.54 19.99
N ARG A 413 5.79 -0.47 19.78
CA ARG A 413 4.93 -0.55 18.58
C ARG A 413 4.01 0.67 18.43
N HIS A 414 3.41 1.15 19.51
CA HIS A 414 2.54 2.32 19.49
C HIS A 414 3.33 3.61 19.27
N ALA A 415 4.52 3.72 19.84
CA ALA A 415 5.42 4.84 19.62
C ALA A 415 5.81 4.97 18.14
N LEU A 416 6.12 3.85 17.47
CA LEU A 416 6.41 3.82 16.03
C LEU A 416 5.20 4.24 15.17
N VAL A 417 3.98 3.88 15.54
CA VAL A 417 2.77 4.35 14.83
C VAL A 417 2.64 5.87 14.90
N VAL A 418 2.98 6.49 16.03
CA VAL A 418 2.99 7.96 16.14
C VAL A 418 4.08 8.57 15.25
N VAL A 419 5.24 7.92 15.16
CA VAL A 419 6.29 8.36 14.22
C VAL A 419 5.82 8.21 12.77
N ALA A 420 5.20 7.08 12.40
CA ALA A 420 4.66 6.84 11.06
C ALA A 420 3.62 7.90 10.65
N HIS A 421 2.73 8.29 11.57
CA HIS A 421 1.78 9.38 11.36
C HIS A 421 2.49 10.71 11.05
N ARG A 422 3.55 11.07 11.80
CA ARG A 422 4.33 12.28 11.53
C ARG A 422 5.14 12.18 10.25
N LEU A 423 5.71 11.00 9.99
CA LEU A 423 6.45 10.71 8.76
C LEU A 423 5.56 10.87 7.52
N ALA A 424 4.29 10.44 7.57
CA ALA A 424 3.35 10.63 6.48
C ALA A 424 3.20 12.14 6.13
N ARG A 425 3.09 13.02 7.12
CA ARG A 425 3.03 14.49 6.88
C ARG A 425 4.31 15.01 6.23
N VAL A 426 5.48 14.52 6.69
CA VAL A 426 6.77 14.88 6.10
C VAL A 426 6.87 14.38 4.66
N ILE A 427 6.50 13.12 4.38
CA ILE A 427 6.49 12.55 3.03
C ILE A 427 5.60 13.36 2.10
N TRP A 428 4.38 13.71 2.53
CA TRP A 428 3.49 14.57 1.75
C TRP A 428 4.20 15.89 1.37
N ARG A 429 4.86 16.52 2.33
CA ARG A 429 5.57 17.78 2.09
C ARG A 429 6.74 17.62 1.12
N LEU A 430 7.58 16.60 1.32
CA LEU A 430 8.73 16.34 0.44
C LEU A 430 8.29 16.07 -1.00
N LEU A 431 7.24 15.27 -1.18
CA LEU A 431 6.73 14.95 -2.52
C LEU A 431 6.02 16.13 -3.19
N THR A 432 5.36 17.01 -2.40
CA THR A 432 4.69 18.20 -2.91
C THR A 432 5.70 19.28 -3.31
N ASP A 433 6.74 19.49 -2.50
CA ASP A 433 7.75 20.53 -2.74
C ASP A 433 8.87 20.07 -3.68
N GLY A 434 9.02 18.74 -3.92
CA GLY A 434 10.12 18.17 -4.69
C GLY A 434 11.50 18.37 -4.03
N ARG A 435 11.56 18.64 -2.71
CA ARG A 435 12.80 18.99 -2.00
C ARG A 435 13.22 17.86 -1.05
N PRO A 436 14.53 17.62 -0.89
CA PRO A 436 15.04 16.63 0.06
C PRO A 436 14.79 17.05 1.52
N PHE A 437 14.79 16.08 2.42
CA PHE A 437 14.67 16.30 3.85
C PHE A 437 15.96 16.91 4.41
N HIS A 438 15.84 18.09 5.02
CA HIS A 438 16.96 18.76 5.70
C HIS A 438 16.84 18.63 7.22
N LYS A 439 17.96 18.40 7.90
CA LYS A 439 18.02 18.34 9.38
C LYS A 439 17.55 19.63 10.05
N ARG A 440 17.76 20.76 9.40
CA ARG A 440 17.21 22.08 9.76
C ARG A 440 16.45 22.59 8.55
N PRO A 441 15.13 22.82 8.66
CA PRO A 441 14.43 23.49 7.56
C PRO A 441 15.13 24.84 7.31
N PRO A 442 15.34 25.25 6.04
CA PRO A 442 15.79 26.60 5.75
C PRO A 442 14.82 27.55 6.48
N LYS A 443 15.35 28.64 7.07
CA LYS A 443 14.51 29.68 7.63
C LYS A 443 13.61 30.16 6.49
N THR A 444 12.39 29.69 6.46
CA THR A 444 11.40 30.14 5.49
C THR A 444 11.11 31.59 5.89
N VAL A 445 11.49 32.52 5.05
CA VAL A 445 10.87 33.84 5.05
C VAL A 445 9.41 33.54 4.70
N LEU A 446 8.57 33.45 5.71
CA LEU A 446 7.12 33.38 5.52
C LEU A 446 6.75 34.63 4.72
N PRO A 447 6.03 34.52 3.61
CA PRO A 447 5.44 35.69 2.99
C PRO A 447 4.64 36.41 4.08
N PRO A 448 4.66 37.77 4.11
CA PRO A 448 3.99 38.51 5.15
C PRO A 448 2.54 38.02 5.27
N ASN A 449 2.16 37.71 6.50
CA ASN A 449 0.86 37.19 6.87
C ASN A 449 -0.22 38.07 6.23
N LYS A 450 -0.93 37.62 5.23
CA LYS A 450 -2.16 38.28 4.78
C LYS A 450 -3.09 38.28 6.00
N PRO A 451 -3.59 39.44 6.46
CA PRO A 451 -4.45 39.48 7.64
C PRO A 451 -5.70 38.65 7.36
N HIS A 452 -6.02 37.76 8.29
CA HIS A 452 -7.22 36.94 8.27
C HIS A 452 -8.45 37.86 8.29
N PRO A 453 -9.46 37.73 7.41
CA PRO A 453 -10.60 38.68 7.29
C PRO A 453 -11.57 38.66 8.49
N SER A 454 -11.27 38.07 9.63
CA SER A 454 -12.23 37.86 10.72
C SER A 454 -11.84 38.50 12.06
N LEU A 455 -11.05 39.56 12.07
CA LEU A 455 -10.82 40.32 13.28
C LEU A 455 -11.05 41.83 13.01
N ALA A 456 -12.29 42.18 12.67
CA ALA A 456 -12.75 43.57 12.90
C ALA A 456 -13.14 43.69 14.39
N PRO A 457 -12.72 44.74 15.08
CA PRO A 457 -13.09 44.91 16.48
C PRO A 457 -14.59 45.19 16.61
N ASN A 458 -15.26 44.40 17.42
CA ASN A 458 -16.67 44.59 17.78
C ASN A 458 -16.78 45.90 18.61
N THR A 459 -17.23 46.96 17.98
CA THR A 459 -17.64 48.19 18.66
C THR A 459 -18.93 47.90 19.44
N THR A 460 -18.80 47.59 20.70
CA THR A 460 -19.91 47.56 21.66
C THR A 460 -20.53 48.96 21.80
N LYS A 461 -21.72 49.15 21.26
CA LYS A 461 -22.61 50.25 21.59
C LYS A 461 -23.04 50.14 23.06
N LYS A 462 -22.54 51.03 23.91
CA LYS A 462 -23.11 51.33 25.23
C LYS A 462 -24.52 51.88 25.02
N VAL A 463 -25.53 51.14 25.45
CA VAL A 463 -26.88 51.70 25.63
C VAL A 463 -26.93 52.27 27.04
N ALA A 464 -27.06 53.62 27.10
CA ALA A 464 -27.29 54.37 28.32
C ALA A 464 -28.71 54.05 28.82
N LYS A 465 -28.81 53.62 30.08
CA LYS A 465 -30.07 53.65 30.87
C LYS A 465 -30.35 55.10 31.28
N ALA A 466 -31.38 55.71 30.71
CA ALA A 466 -32.03 56.88 31.30
C ALA A 466 -33.17 56.44 32.21
N ARG A 467 -33.21 57.00 33.40
CA ARG A 467 -34.32 56.89 34.37
C ARG A 467 -35.49 57.75 33.89
N ALA A 468 -36.69 57.25 34.01
CA ALA A 468 -37.84 57.86 34.63
C ALA A 468 -38.90 56.76 34.87
#